data_2a373fe377a227b9962bc06bbc6b6c2c
#
_entry.id   2a373fe377a227b9962bc06bbc6b6c2c
#
_cell.length_a   1.000
_cell.length_b   1.000
_cell.length_c   1.000
_cell.angle_alpha   90.00
_cell.angle_beta   90.00
_cell.angle_gamma   90.00
#
_symmetry.space_group_name_H-M   'P 1'
#
loop_
_entity.id
_entity.type
_entity.pdbx_description
1 polymer ?
#
loop_
_entity_poly.entity_id
_entity_poly.type
_entity_poly.pdbx_seq_one_letter_code
_entity_poly.pdbx_strand_id
1 'polypeptide(L)'
;MMMSVVAVMAWGCSTDHDSDDRYDASIRLSELPDTAREFIAKYYPGAKISHVGRKGTVTTTAYDVEFTDGAEVEFDATGLWTDVSAPRGKAIPTGIVLPAIDQYVSGYYPGAAINEIERIIPSGYEVDLTNRLELIFTQDGTFLSSYD
;
A
#
# COMPACT_ATOMS: atom_id res chain seq x y z
N MET A 1 59.66 -22.07 -32.64
CA MET A 1 59.05 -21.75 -31.33
C MET A 1 58.21 -20.53 -31.49
N MET A 2 56.88 -20.69 -31.62
CA MET A 2 55.92 -19.62 -31.79
C MET A 2 55.12 -19.46 -30.51
N MET A 3 55.25 -18.34 -29.82
CA MET A 3 54.44 -17.95 -28.69
C MET A 3 53.19 -17.24 -29.19
N SER A 4 52.02 -17.88 -29.08
CA SER A 4 50.71 -17.25 -29.31
C SER A 4 50.30 -16.46 -28.09
N VAL A 5 50.18 -15.17 -28.21
CA VAL A 5 49.57 -14.29 -27.24
C VAL A 5 48.08 -14.25 -27.49
N VAL A 6 47.31 -14.81 -26.58
CA VAL A 6 45.83 -14.68 -26.59
C VAL A 6 45.46 -13.40 -25.90
N ALA A 7 45.00 -12.44 -26.66
CA ALA A 7 44.40 -11.22 -26.14
C ALA A 7 42.97 -11.52 -25.65
N VAL A 8 42.77 -11.47 -24.35
CA VAL A 8 41.44 -11.53 -23.73
C VAL A 8 40.83 -10.11 -23.85
N MET A 9 39.89 -9.98 -24.75
CA MET A 9 39.05 -8.79 -24.82
C MET A 9 38.06 -8.84 -23.65
N ALA A 10 38.31 -8.04 -22.62
CA ALA A 10 37.33 -7.75 -21.59
C ALA A 10 36.21 -6.89 -22.19
N TRP A 11 35.06 -7.48 -22.40
CA TRP A 11 33.84 -6.74 -22.64
C TRP A 11 33.42 -6.08 -21.35
N GLY A 12 33.63 -4.77 -21.29
CA GLY A 12 33.02 -3.94 -20.25
C GLY A 12 31.50 -3.93 -20.44
N CYS A 13 30.80 -4.63 -19.58
CA CYS A 13 29.38 -4.36 -19.38
C CYS A 13 29.27 -2.96 -18.78
N SER A 14 28.90 -1.99 -19.61
CA SER A 14 28.29 -0.76 -19.12
C SER A 14 26.93 -1.14 -18.59
N THR A 15 26.82 -1.36 -17.30
CA THR A 15 25.55 -1.29 -16.61
C THR A 15 25.22 0.19 -16.53
N ASP A 16 24.41 0.67 -17.46
CA ASP A 16 23.65 1.88 -17.25
C ASP A 16 22.80 1.63 -16.01
N HIS A 17 23.31 2.05 -14.87
CA HIS A 17 22.53 2.25 -13.66
C HIS A 17 21.69 3.49 -13.95
N ASP A 18 20.50 3.30 -14.51
CA ASP A 18 19.38 4.14 -14.16
C ASP A 18 19.20 3.93 -12.67
N SER A 19 19.82 4.77 -11.89
CA SER A 19 19.59 4.87 -10.48
C SER A 19 18.20 5.47 -10.29
N ASP A 20 17.19 4.61 -10.41
CA ASP A 20 15.92 4.82 -9.76
C ASP A 20 16.27 4.82 -8.26
N ASP A 21 16.44 6.01 -7.67
CA ASP A 21 16.87 6.22 -6.28
C ASP A 21 15.79 5.74 -5.29
N ARG A 22 15.14 4.62 -5.60
CA ARG A 22 14.18 3.93 -4.75
C ARG A 22 14.91 3.07 -3.75
N TYR A 23 14.53 3.16 -2.51
CA TYR A 23 14.96 2.24 -1.47
C TYR A 23 13.76 1.51 -0.86
N ASP A 24 13.99 0.28 -0.50
CA ASP A 24 13.08 -0.55 0.27
C ASP A 24 13.89 -1.18 1.40
N ALA A 25 13.48 -0.96 2.63
CA ALA A 25 14.19 -1.43 3.81
C ALA A 25 13.22 -1.95 4.87
N SER A 26 13.49 -3.17 5.36
CA SER A 26 12.82 -3.68 6.55
C SER A 26 13.19 -2.83 7.77
N ILE A 27 12.20 -2.42 8.53
CA ILE A 27 12.35 -1.64 9.75
C ILE A 27 11.59 -2.30 10.91
N ARG A 28 11.79 -1.82 12.12
CA ARG A 28 10.99 -2.24 13.28
C ARG A 28 9.69 -1.44 13.35
N LEU A 29 8.65 -2.03 13.91
CA LEU A 29 7.37 -1.35 14.16
C LEU A 29 7.55 -0.04 14.94
N SER A 30 8.53 0.00 15.87
CA SER A 30 8.85 1.20 16.66
C SER A 30 9.47 2.35 15.85
N GLU A 31 9.88 2.10 14.63
CA GLU A 31 10.47 3.10 13.71
C GLU A 31 9.42 3.75 12.81
N LEU A 32 8.18 3.25 12.81
CA LEU A 32 7.06 3.93 12.16
C LEU A 32 6.74 5.26 12.86
N PRO A 33 6.21 6.24 12.13
CA PRO A 33 5.63 7.43 12.74
C PRO A 33 4.58 7.09 13.81
N ASP A 34 4.45 7.91 14.83
CA ASP A 34 3.51 7.67 15.94
C ASP A 34 2.08 7.48 15.46
N THR A 35 1.63 8.30 14.51
CA THR A 35 0.29 8.22 13.91
C THR A 35 0.03 6.85 13.26
N ALA A 36 1.01 6.30 12.55
CA ALA A 36 0.90 4.97 11.95
C ALA A 36 0.82 3.87 13.02
N ARG A 37 1.65 3.96 14.08
CA ARG A 37 1.62 3.01 15.20
C ARG A 37 0.28 3.04 15.95
N GLU A 38 -0.28 4.22 16.16
CA GLU A 38 -1.61 4.39 16.78
C GLU A 38 -2.72 3.80 15.90
N PHE A 39 -2.64 3.98 14.59
CA PHE A 39 -3.55 3.36 13.62
C PHE A 39 -3.53 1.84 13.72
N ILE A 40 -2.34 1.22 13.68
CA ILE A 40 -2.18 -0.22 13.81
C ILE A 40 -2.73 -0.72 15.16
N ALA A 41 -2.41 -0.05 16.25
CA ALA A 41 -2.90 -0.43 17.58
C ALA A 41 -4.43 -0.36 17.69
N LYS A 42 -5.05 0.62 17.04
CA LYS A 42 -6.50 0.84 17.07
C LYS A 42 -7.28 -0.16 16.21
N TYR A 43 -6.84 -0.40 14.98
CA TYR A 43 -7.61 -1.16 13.99
C TYR A 43 -7.15 -2.61 13.84
N TYR A 44 -5.95 -2.94 14.29
CA TYR A 44 -5.35 -4.28 14.21
C TYR A 44 -4.87 -4.79 15.57
N PRO A 45 -5.68 -4.67 16.65
CA PRO A 45 -5.25 -5.08 17.99
C PRO A 45 -4.94 -6.59 18.00
N GLY A 46 -3.73 -6.95 18.41
CA GLY A 46 -3.29 -8.34 18.52
C GLY A 46 -3.03 -9.06 17.19
N ALA A 47 -3.11 -8.38 16.06
CA ALA A 47 -2.75 -8.95 14.77
C ALA A 47 -1.24 -9.23 14.69
N LYS A 48 -0.89 -10.33 14.03
CA LYS A 48 0.53 -10.70 13.83
C LYS A 48 1.05 -10.02 12.58
N ILE A 49 2.12 -9.25 12.75
CA ILE A 49 2.82 -8.56 11.67
C ILE A 49 3.87 -9.50 11.08
N SER A 50 3.90 -9.63 9.77
CA SER A 50 4.91 -10.38 9.01
C SER A 50 6.05 -9.50 8.52
N HIS A 51 5.74 -8.24 8.16
CA HIS A 51 6.73 -7.29 7.64
C HIS A 51 6.37 -5.87 8.01
N VAL A 52 7.39 -5.03 8.24
CA VAL A 52 7.29 -3.58 8.30
C VAL A 52 8.37 -3.01 7.40
N GLY A 53 7.96 -2.25 6.40
CA GLY A 53 8.83 -1.67 5.38
C GLY A 53 8.87 -0.15 5.43
N ARG A 54 9.98 0.39 4.93
CA ARG A 54 10.13 1.80 4.58
C ARG A 54 10.57 1.87 3.12
N LYS A 55 9.72 2.44 2.29
CA LYS A 55 9.92 2.59 0.84
C LYS A 55 10.13 4.07 0.51
N GLY A 56 10.75 4.35 -0.60
CA GLY A 56 10.76 5.72 -1.09
C GLY A 56 11.87 6.02 -2.07
N THR A 57 12.01 7.31 -2.32
CA THR A 57 13.06 7.92 -3.09
C THR A 57 13.83 8.88 -2.19
N VAL A 58 14.81 9.60 -2.75
CA VAL A 58 15.56 10.64 -2.00
C VAL A 58 14.65 11.74 -1.44
N THR A 59 13.49 11.97 -2.09
CA THR A 59 12.55 13.06 -1.74
C THR A 59 11.23 12.59 -1.16
N THR A 60 10.92 11.29 -1.22
CA THR A 60 9.65 10.73 -0.76
C THR A 60 9.90 9.55 0.16
N THR A 61 9.14 9.45 1.23
CA THR A 61 9.15 8.31 2.14
C THR A 61 7.73 7.81 2.32
N ALA A 62 7.55 6.51 2.27
CA ALA A 62 6.33 5.80 2.59
C ALA A 62 6.66 4.59 3.47
N TYR A 63 5.65 4.06 4.15
CA TYR A 63 5.78 2.88 4.99
C TYR A 63 4.70 1.87 4.64
N ASP A 64 4.98 0.60 4.86
CA ASP A 64 4.03 -0.48 4.73
C ASP A 64 4.09 -1.42 5.94
N VAL A 65 2.95 -1.97 6.29
CA VAL A 65 2.81 -3.00 7.32
C VAL A 65 2.01 -4.15 6.74
N GLU A 66 2.65 -5.30 6.62
CA GLU A 66 2.02 -6.54 6.17
C GLU A 66 1.70 -7.43 7.37
N PHE A 67 0.54 -8.05 7.36
CA PHE A 67 0.09 -8.98 8.39
C PHE A 67 0.16 -10.43 7.90
N THR A 68 0.28 -11.37 8.83
CA THR A 68 0.42 -12.80 8.52
C THR A 68 -0.81 -13.40 7.83
N ASP A 69 -1.97 -12.76 7.92
CA ASP A 69 -3.21 -13.17 7.25
C ASP A 69 -3.34 -12.62 5.82
N GLY A 70 -2.41 -11.76 5.38
CA GLY A 70 -2.38 -11.14 4.08
C GLY A 70 -3.04 -9.76 4.00
N ALA A 71 -3.45 -9.18 5.13
CA ALA A 71 -3.83 -7.78 5.20
C ALA A 71 -2.59 -6.89 5.07
N GLU A 72 -2.76 -5.67 4.56
CA GLU A 72 -1.69 -4.69 4.41
C GLU A 72 -2.21 -3.29 4.68
N VAL A 73 -1.36 -2.42 5.20
CA VAL A 73 -1.61 -0.99 5.35
C VAL A 73 -0.39 -0.21 4.89
N GLU A 74 -0.60 0.74 4.00
CA GLU A 74 0.43 1.70 3.59
C GLU A 74 0.20 3.07 4.24
N PHE A 75 1.30 3.76 4.53
CA PHE A 75 1.32 5.08 5.16
C PHE A 75 2.24 6.03 4.39
N ASP A 76 1.90 7.30 4.39
CA ASP A 76 2.80 8.35 3.94
C ASP A 76 3.91 8.65 4.99
N ALA A 77 4.80 9.59 4.66
CA ALA A 77 5.91 9.99 5.53
C ALA A 77 5.47 10.51 6.91
N THR A 78 4.25 10.99 7.05
CA THR A 78 3.68 11.51 8.30
C THR A 78 3.02 10.43 9.15
N GLY A 79 2.84 9.23 8.59
CA GLY A 79 2.11 8.13 9.20
C GLY A 79 0.60 8.17 8.97
N LEU A 80 0.12 9.00 8.05
CA LEU A 80 -1.26 8.96 7.60
C LEU A 80 -1.42 7.79 6.62
N TRP A 81 -2.44 6.95 6.82
CA TRP A 81 -2.69 5.83 5.91
C TRP A 81 -3.03 6.32 4.49
N THR A 82 -2.52 5.64 3.49
CA THR A 82 -2.75 5.89 2.07
C THR A 82 -3.49 4.75 1.40
N ASP A 83 -3.25 3.53 1.86
CA ASP A 83 -3.91 2.32 1.40
C ASP A 83 -4.20 1.39 2.59
N VAL A 84 -5.34 0.72 2.56
CA VAL A 84 -5.73 -0.31 3.53
C VAL A 84 -6.40 -1.45 2.80
N SER A 85 -5.79 -2.61 2.79
CA SER A 85 -6.31 -3.81 2.16
C SER A 85 -6.50 -4.96 3.14
N ALA A 86 -7.57 -5.73 2.94
CA ALA A 86 -7.84 -6.97 3.67
C ALA A 86 -7.43 -8.19 2.81
N PRO A 87 -7.27 -9.37 3.41
CA PRO A 87 -7.12 -10.59 2.65
C PRO A 87 -8.27 -10.76 1.65
N ARG A 88 -8.00 -11.36 0.51
CA ARG A 88 -8.97 -11.54 -0.55
C ARG A 88 -10.32 -12.08 -0.05
N GLY A 89 -11.40 -11.39 -0.40
CA GLY A 89 -12.76 -11.75 -0.01
C GLY A 89 -13.13 -11.42 1.44
N LYS A 90 -12.26 -10.69 2.16
CA LYS A 90 -12.50 -10.23 3.53
C LYS A 90 -12.73 -8.72 3.54
N ALA A 91 -13.34 -8.25 4.63
CA ALA A 91 -13.54 -6.82 4.86
C ALA A 91 -12.35 -6.21 5.62
N ILE A 92 -12.02 -4.96 5.29
CA ILE A 92 -11.13 -4.15 6.14
C ILE A 92 -11.81 -3.87 7.50
N PRO A 93 -11.04 -3.50 8.55
CA PRO A 93 -11.60 -3.15 9.84
C PRO A 93 -12.62 -2.00 9.75
N THR A 94 -13.68 -2.10 10.54
CA THR A 94 -14.71 -1.05 10.61
C THR A 94 -14.17 0.24 11.23
N GLY A 95 -14.65 1.38 10.75
CA GLY A 95 -14.30 2.71 11.28
C GLY A 95 -13.14 3.40 10.59
N ILE A 96 -12.45 2.74 9.65
CA ILE A 96 -11.40 3.35 8.82
C ILE A 96 -12.03 4.25 7.75
N VAL A 97 -13.09 3.76 7.12
CA VAL A 97 -13.79 4.42 6.02
C VAL A 97 -14.72 5.51 6.54
N LEU A 98 -14.89 6.58 5.75
CA LEU A 98 -15.86 7.61 6.07
C LEU A 98 -17.27 7.01 6.19
N PRO A 99 -18.09 7.44 7.17
CA PRO A 99 -19.47 6.95 7.33
C PRO A 99 -20.32 7.06 6.06
N ALA A 100 -20.13 8.10 5.25
CA ALA A 100 -20.84 8.30 3.99
C ALA A 100 -20.53 7.19 2.97
N ILE A 101 -19.29 6.71 2.90
CA ILE A 101 -18.88 5.60 2.03
C ILE A 101 -19.49 4.29 2.53
N ASP A 102 -19.39 3.99 3.84
CA ASP A 102 -19.99 2.80 4.44
C ASP A 102 -21.50 2.73 4.20
N GLN A 103 -22.21 3.85 4.35
CA GLN A 103 -23.65 3.95 4.11
C GLN A 103 -23.99 3.72 2.64
N TYR A 104 -23.20 4.28 1.71
CA TYR A 104 -23.38 4.08 0.29
C TYR A 104 -23.21 2.59 -0.08
N VAL A 105 -22.13 1.96 0.34
CA VAL A 105 -21.86 0.55 0.06
C VAL A 105 -22.93 -0.35 0.65
N SER A 106 -23.32 -0.14 1.90
CA SER A 106 -24.37 -0.93 2.57
C SER A 106 -25.74 -0.79 1.89
N GLY A 107 -26.05 0.40 1.39
CA GLY A 107 -27.34 0.69 0.75
C GLY A 107 -27.44 0.16 -0.69
N TYR A 108 -26.39 0.29 -1.49
CA TYR A 108 -26.42 -0.05 -2.91
C TYR A 108 -25.83 -1.43 -3.22
N TYR A 109 -24.97 -1.97 -2.36
CA TYR A 109 -24.31 -3.26 -2.55
C TYR A 109 -24.48 -4.16 -1.33
N PRO A 110 -25.72 -4.47 -0.92
CA PRO A 110 -25.96 -5.34 0.23
C PRO A 110 -25.36 -6.72 -0.02
N GLY A 111 -24.57 -7.21 0.94
CA GLY A 111 -23.84 -8.47 0.82
C GLY A 111 -22.41 -8.36 0.26
N ALA A 112 -22.01 -7.20 -0.25
CA ALA A 112 -20.61 -6.87 -0.51
C ALA A 112 -20.01 -6.13 0.69
N ALA A 113 -18.70 -6.29 0.88
CA ALA A 113 -17.94 -5.57 1.89
C ALA A 113 -16.78 -4.82 1.24
N ILE A 114 -16.25 -3.81 1.90
CA ILE A 114 -15.07 -3.08 1.47
C ILE A 114 -13.85 -3.95 1.75
N ASN A 115 -13.16 -4.37 0.69
CA ASN A 115 -11.95 -5.17 0.77
C ASN A 115 -10.69 -4.31 0.81
N GLU A 116 -10.70 -3.16 0.12
CA GLU A 116 -9.59 -2.22 0.02
C GLU A 116 -10.10 -0.79 -0.08
N ILE A 117 -9.35 0.15 0.45
CA ILE A 117 -9.56 1.59 0.25
C ILE A 117 -8.22 2.28 0.06
N GLU A 118 -8.09 3.04 -1.03
CA GLU A 118 -6.93 3.86 -1.35
C GLU A 118 -7.30 5.34 -1.35
N ARG A 119 -6.39 6.19 -0.85
CA ARG A 119 -6.50 7.65 -0.98
C ARG A 119 -5.96 8.11 -2.31
N ILE A 120 -6.83 8.61 -3.17
CA ILE A 120 -6.42 9.30 -4.39
C ILE A 120 -6.16 10.77 -4.06
N ILE A 121 -4.91 11.15 -3.89
CA ILE A 121 -4.54 12.52 -3.54
C ILE A 121 -4.44 13.37 -4.82
N PRO A 122 -5.11 14.57 -4.87
CA PRO A 122 -5.92 15.22 -3.84
C PRO A 122 -7.43 14.90 -3.91
N SER A 123 -7.86 13.98 -4.76
CA SER A 123 -9.23 13.95 -5.28
C SER A 123 -10.25 13.09 -4.52
N GLY A 124 -9.84 12.15 -3.67
CA GLY A 124 -10.82 11.34 -2.93
C GLY A 124 -10.34 9.93 -2.59
N TYR A 125 -11.21 8.94 -2.84
CA TYR A 125 -10.99 7.55 -2.49
C TYR A 125 -11.38 6.62 -3.62
N GLU A 126 -10.57 5.59 -3.82
CA GLU A 126 -10.91 4.39 -4.55
C GLU A 126 -11.23 3.28 -3.55
N VAL A 127 -12.30 2.54 -3.78
CA VAL A 127 -12.81 1.52 -2.86
C VAL A 127 -13.12 0.25 -3.63
N ASP A 128 -12.41 -0.81 -3.31
CA ASP A 128 -12.63 -2.14 -3.87
C ASP A 128 -13.55 -2.97 -2.99
N LEU A 129 -14.57 -3.54 -3.61
CA LEU A 129 -15.53 -4.41 -2.94
C LEU A 129 -15.18 -5.90 -3.11
N THR A 130 -15.64 -6.71 -2.18
CA THR A 130 -15.46 -8.18 -2.23
C THR A 130 -16.12 -8.84 -3.46
N ASN A 131 -17.03 -8.16 -4.14
CA ASN A 131 -17.66 -8.59 -5.40
C ASN A 131 -16.93 -8.12 -6.67
N ARG A 132 -15.72 -7.51 -6.52
CA ARG A 132 -14.84 -6.99 -7.58
C ARG A 132 -15.28 -5.69 -8.24
N LEU A 133 -16.24 -4.98 -7.67
CA LEU A 133 -16.55 -3.62 -8.10
C LEU A 133 -15.54 -2.67 -7.46
N GLU A 134 -15.08 -1.73 -8.25
CA GLU A 134 -14.30 -0.57 -7.85
C GLU A 134 -15.21 0.66 -7.84
N LEU A 135 -15.18 1.42 -6.75
CA LEU A 135 -16.00 2.61 -6.55
C LEU A 135 -15.11 3.82 -6.29
N ILE A 136 -15.42 4.94 -6.93
CA ILE A 136 -14.71 6.20 -6.72
C ILE A 136 -15.58 7.17 -5.95
N PHE A 137 -15.00 7.79 -4.92
CA PHE A 137 -15.62 8.78 -4.07
C PHE A 137 -14.81 10.07 -3.98
N THR A 138 -15.48 11.18 -3.77
CA THR A 138 -14.82 12.45 -3.42
C THR A 138 -14.24 12.39 -2.00
N GLN A 139 -13.47 13.42 -1.60
CA GLN A 139 -12.89 13.52 -0.26
C GLN A 139 -13.92 13.55 0.87
N ASP A 140 -15.14 14.01 0.61
CA ASP A 140 -16.25 14.02 1.58
C ASP A 140 -17.10 12.75 1.56
N GLY A 141 -16.75 11.77 0.72
CA GLY A 141 -17.45 10.49 0.61
C GLY A 141 -18.65 10.49 -0.34
N THR A 142 -18.76 11.47 -1.24
CA THR A 142 -19.79 11.48 -2.29
C THR A 142 -19.37 10.54 -3.42
N PHE A 143 -20.26 9.64 -3.83
CA PHE A 143 -20.02 8.72 -4.94
C PHE A 143 -19.87 9.44 -6.27
N LEU A 144 -18.89 9.04 -7.08
CA LEU A 144 -18.62 9.58 -8.41
C LEU A 144 -18.85 8.57 -9.53
N SER A 145 -18.29 7.38 -9.44
CA SER A 145 -18.34 6.37 -10.49
C SER A 145 -18.06 4.97 -9.96
N SER A 146 -18.40 3.95 -10.78
CA SER A 146 -18.07 2.56 -10.52
C SER A 146 -17.48 1.91 -11.77
N TYR A 147 -16.60 0.93 -11.57
CA TYR A 147 -15.97 0.13 -12.60
C TYR A 147 -16.06 -1.37 -12.24
N ASP A 148 -16.10 -2.23 -13.29
CA ASP A 148 -16.12 -3.70 -13.19
C ASP A 148 -14.72 -4.26 -13.48
#